data_605ce7c0d4ff00d338a44fac092a4392
#
_entry.id   605ce7c0d4ff00d338a44fac092a4392
#
_cell.length_a   1.000
_cell.length_b   1.000
_cell.length_c   1.000
_cell.angle_alpha   90.00
_cell.angle_beta   90.00
_cell.angle_gamma   90.00
#
_symmetry.space_group_name_H-M   'P 1'
#
loop_
_entity.id
_entity.type
_entity.pdbx_description
1 polymer ?
#
loop_
_entity_poly.entity_id
_entity_poly.type
_entity_poly.pdbx_seq_one_letter_code
_entity_poly.pdbx_strand_id
1 'polypeptide(L)'
;LKIYPCMVMPGTKLYDDCKSGKFKPLTTKEAAELIAEMFSYVPEWCRIMRVQRDIPTYMTSSGVDKTNLRQYVDKICKEKNINPRDIRAREAGMNNKDILKNINIKIIEYEASHGKEFFIEAEDEEEDILIGYCRLRFSSQSLRKEITKDSALIRELHVYSLAVGLGKTSEDSLQHRGIGKKLMEKAEEIVKQKGKNKIVVIAGIGAREYFKKLGYERDGPYMSKQI
;
A
#
# COMPACT_ATOMS: atom_id res chain seq x y z
N LEU A 1 -1.11 -2.14 6.39
CA LEU A 1 -1.65 -2.72 7.61
C LEU A 1 -2.19 -4.12 7.36
N LYS A 2 -2.22 -4.92 8.42
CA LYS A 2 -2.93 -6.20 8.52
C LYS A 2 -3.77 -6.15 9.76
N ILE A 3 -5.08 -6.34 9.62
CA ILE A 3 -6.04 -6.33 10.73
C ILE A 3 -6.47 -7.77 10.97
N TYR A 4 -6.15 -8.30 12.15
CA TYR A 4 -6.43 -9.68 12.49
C TYR A 4 -7.31 -9.75 13.72
N PRO A 5 -8.64 -9.90 13.57
CA PRO A 5 -9.52 -10.19 14.69
C PRO A 5 -9.05 -11.45 15.42
N CYS A 6 -9.22 -11.45 16.75
CA CYS A 6 -8.81 -12.58 17.56
C CYS A 6 -9.69 -13.80 17.27
N MET A 7 -9.05 -14.93 17.00
CA MET A 7 -9.70 -16.22 16.78
C MET A 7 -9.28 -17.17 17.91
N VAL A 8 -10.25 -17.79 18.56
CA VAL A 8 -10.03 -18.70 19.69
C VAL A 8 -9.84 -20.12 19.16
N MET A 9 -8.68 -20.70 19.46
CA MET A 9 -8.32 -22.04 18.98
C MET A 9 -8.27 -23.05 20.14
N PRO A 10 -8.79 -24.26 19.97
CA PRO A 10 -8.68 -25.33 20.97
C PRO A 10 -7.23 -25.58 21.40
N GLY A 11 -7.03 -25.92 22.66
CA GLY A 11 -5.70 -26.20 23.23
C GLY A 11 -4.87 -24.96 23.59
N THR A 12 -5.44 -23.76 23.50
CA THR A 12 -4.78 -22.51 23.93
C THR A 12 -5.36 -22.04 25.26
N LYS A 13 -4.57 -21.28 26.04
CA LYS A 13 -5.07 -20.63 27.25
C LYS A 13 -6.27 -19.72 26.98
N LEU A 14 -6.28 -19.04 25.82
CA LEU A 14 -7.40 -18.19 25.41
C LEU A 14 -8.70 -18.97 25.21
N TYR A 15 -8.60 -20.23 24.81
CA TYR A 15 -9.75 -21.14 24.72
C TYR A 15 -10.35 -21.43 26.12
N ASP A 16 -9.49 -21.66 27.11
CA ASP A 16 -9.94 -21.90 28.49
C ASP A 16 -10.54 -20.63 29.10
N ASP A 17 -9.93 -19.46 28.83
CA ASP A 17 -10.45 -18.16 29.26
C ASP A 17 -11.81 -17.86 28.57
N CYS A 18 -11.98 -18.24 27.33
CA CYS A 18 -13.24 -18.10 26.63
C CYS A 18 -14.32 -19.01 27.22
N LYS A 19 -13.99 -20.29 27.50
CA LYS A 19 -14.93 -21.24 28.13
C LYS A 19 -15.34 -20.83 29.55
N SER A 20 -14.43 -20.22 30.28
CA SER A 20 -14.70 -19.73 31.65
C SER A 20 -15.37 -18.34 31.66
N GLY A 21 -15.67 -17.76 30.52
CA GLY A 21 -16.30 -16.44 30.41
C GLY A 21 -15.38 -15.24 30.69
N LYS A 22 -14.07 -15.48 30.90
CA LYS A 22 -13.09 -14.40 31.13
C LYS A 22 -12.73 -13.63 29.87
N PHE A 23 -12.94 -14.22 28.69
CA PHE A 23 -12.69 -13.60 27.40
C PHE A 23 -13.85 -13.87 26.43
N LYS A 24 -14.32 -12.82 25.75
CA LYS A 24 -15.34 -12.92 24.70
C LYS A 24 -14.73 -12.38 23.40
N PRO A 25 -14.52 -13.22 22.37
CA PRO A 25 -14.06 -12.75 21.05
C PRO A 25 -15.18 -12.01 20.32
N LEU A 26 -14.81 -11.12 19.41
CA LEU A 26 -15.76 -10.47 18.51
C LEU A 26 -16.38 -11.49 17.55
N THR A 27 -17.67 -11.40 17.35
CA THR A 27 -18.36 -12.13 16.28
C THR A 27 -17.95 -11.57 14.90
N THR A 28 -18.25 -12.30 13.84
CA THR A 28 -18.01 -11.83 12.46
C THR A 28 -18.67 -10.47 12.20
N LYS A 29 -19.90 -10.26 12.69
CA LYS A 29 -20.63 -9.01 12.52
C LYS A 29 -19.95 -7.86 13.29
N GLU A 30 -19.70 -8.05 14.59
CA GLU A 30 -19.03 -7.05 15.44
C GLU A 30 -17.63 -6.67 14.88
N ALA A 31 -16.85 -7.66 14.44
CA ALA A 31 -15.54 -7.42 13.81
C ALA A 31 -15.66 -6.62 12.51
N ALA A 32 -16.65 -6.96 11.67
CA ALA A 32 -16.86 -6.26 10.41
C ALA A 32 -17.32 -4.80 10.62
N GLU A 33 -18.20 -4.55 11.58
CA GLU A 33 -18.66 -3.21 11.95
C GLU A 33 -17.51 -2.34 12.47
N LEU A 34 -16.71 -2.87 13.40
CA LEU A 34 -15.54 -2.17 13.95
C LEU A 34 -14.50 -1.87 12.88
N ILE A 35 -14.19 -2.84 12.02
CA ILE A 35 -13.19 -2.65 10.95
C ILE A 35 -13.68 -1.66 9.91
N ALA A 36 -14.97 -1.67 9.56
CA ALA A 36 -15.56 -0.69 8.65
C ALA A 36 -15.41 0.74 9.19
N GLU A 37 -15.68 0.93 10.49
CA GLU A 37 -15.47 2.21 11.14
C GLU A 37 -13.99 2.63 11.15
N MET A 38 -13.07 1.70 11.45
CA MET A 38 -11.63 1.96 11.40
C MET A 38 -11.16 2.41 10.01
N PHE A 39 -11.79 1.98 8.92
CA PHE A 39 -11.40 2.35 7.56
C PHE A 39 -11.54 3.85 7.29
N SER A 40 -12.45 4.55 7.96
CA SER A 40 -12.60 6.01 7.83
C SER A 40 -11.39 6.80 8.36
N TYR A 41 -10.56 6.17 9.22
CA TYR A 41 -9.38 6.77 9.82
C TYR A 41 -8.07 6.37 9.15
N VAL A 42 -8.12 5.44 8.18
CA VAL A 42 -6.91 4.96 7.50
C VAL A 42 -6.47 5.97 6.45
N PRO A 43 -5.22 6.50 6.55
CA PRO A 43 -4.73 7.48 5.58
C PRO A 43 -4.56 6.91 4.17
N GLU A 44 -4.62 7.77 3.15
CA GLU A 44 -4.48 7.43 1.74
C GLU A 44 -3.17 6.71 1.39
N TRP A 45 -2.10 7.04 2.10
CA TRP A 45 -0.79 6.39 1.93
C TRP A 45 -0.65 5.05 2.63
N CYS A 46 -1.67 4.58 3.32
CA CYS A 46 -1.66 3.29 3.98
C CYS A 46 -2.34 2.23 3.13
N ARG A 47 -1.80 1.00 3.10
CA ARG A 47 -2.44 -0.13 2.44
C ARG A 47 -2.95 -1.12 3.46
N ILE A 48 -4.24 -1.43 3.44
CA ILE A 48 -4.83 -2.53 4.21
C ILE A 48 -4.71 -3.81 3.39
N MET A 49 -3.67 -4.58 3.68
CA MET A 49 -3.36 -5.80 2.93
C MET A 49 -4.34 -6.94 3.24
N ARG A 50 -4.69 -7.09 4.53
CA ARG A 50 -5.56 -8.17 5.01
C ARG A 50 -6.40 -7.70 6.19
N VAL A 51 -7.62 -8.23 6.30
CA VAL A 51 -8.54 -8.02 7.42
C VAL A 51 -8.86 -9.31 8.18
N GLN A 52 -8.16 -10.40 7.85
CA GLN A 52 -8.32 -11.72 8.47
C GLN A 52 -7.06 -12.55 8.25
N ARG A 53 -6.77 -13.48 9.17
CA ARG A 53 -5.73 -14.49 8.98
C ARG A 53 -6.23 -15.60 8.05
N ASP A 54 -5.28 -16.22 7.33
CA ASP A 54 -5.56 -17.38 6.48
C ASP A 54 -5.60 -18.66 7.35
N ILE A 55 -6.54 -18.71 8.29
CA ILE A 55 -6.79 -19.86 9.16
C ILE A 55 -8.16 -20.42 8.79
N PRO A 56 -8.25 -21.72 8.48
CA PRO A 56 -9.54 -22.34 8.21
C PRO A 56 -10.49 -22.21 9.41
N THR A 57 -11.73 -21.83 9.17
CA THR A 57 -12.70 -21.53 10.22
C THR A 57 -13.06 -22.76 11.06
N TYR A 58 -12.96 -23.97 10.50
CA TYR A 58 -13.19 -25.20 11.26
C TYR A 58 -12.15 -25.47 12.37
N MET A 59 -11.00 -24.78 12.32
CA MET A 59 -9.97 -24.87 13.38
C MET A 59 -10.23 -23.93 14.55
N THR A 60 -11.21 -23.05 14.45
CA THR A 60 -11.54 -22.06 15.48
C THR A 60 -12.80 -22.46 16.22
N SER A 61 -12.81 -22.29 17.56
CA SER A 61 -13.97 -22.58 18.40
C SER A 61 -14.90 -21.38 18.57
N SER A 62 -14.36 -20.16 18.46
CA SER A 62 -15.12 -18.91 18.50
C SER A 62 -14.33 -17.72 17.96
N GLY A 63 -15.02 -16.63 17.70
CA GLY A 63 -14.48 -15.46 17.01
C GLY A 63 -15.09 -15.33 15.61
N VAL A 64 -14.31 -14.80 14.64
CA VAL A 64 -14.75 -14.69 13.26
C VAL A 64 -14.87 -16.09 12.63
N ASP A 65 -16.07 -16.44 12.21
CA ASP A 65 -16.44 -17.76 11.66
C ASP A 65 -16.55 -17.79 10.12
N LYS A 66 -16.19 -16.71 9.44
CA LYS A 66 -16.22 -16.59 7.97
C LYS A 66 -14.82 -16.32 7.42
N THR A 67 -14.50 -16.91 6.29
CA THR A 67 -13.20 -16.73 5.60
C THR A 67 -13.13 -15.46 4.75
N ASN A 68 -14.26 -14.82 4.49
CA ASN A 68 -14.41 -13.66 3.61
C ASN A 68 -14.79 -12.37 4.37
N LEU A 69 -14.22 -12.16 5.55
CA LEU A 69 -14.53 -11.00 6.42
C LEU A 69 -14.45 -9.67 5.67
N ARG A 70 -13.50 -9.51 4.74
CA ARG A 70 -13.37 -8.27 3.93
C ARG A 70 -14.67 -7.93 3.18
N GLN A 71 -15.38 -8.92 2.64
CA GLN A 71 -16.64 -8.68 1.93
C GLN A 71 -17.74 -8.16 2.87
N TYR A 72 -17.77 -8.63 4.13
CA TYR A 72 -18.69 -8.10 5.15
C TYR A 72 -18.34 -6.65 5.50
N VAL A 73 -17.05 -6.33 5.65
CA VAL A 73 -16.59 -4.97 5.89
C VAL A 73 -16.99 -4.05 4.73
N ASP A 74 -16.72 -4.45 3.49
CA ASP A 74 -17.04 -3.66 2.30
C ASP A 74 -18.55 -3.41 2.15
N LYS A 75 -19.37 -4.41 2.54
CA LYS A 75 -20.83 -4.26 2.57
C LYS A 75 -21.26 -3.21 3.61
N ILE A 76 -20.72 -3.26 4.82
CA ILE A 76 -21.04 -2.29 5.89
C ILE A 76 -20.54 -0.89 5.51
N CYS A 77 -19.38 -0.76 4.89
CA CYS A 77 -18.90 0.51 4.38
C CYS A 77 -19.92 1.15 3.42
N LYS A 78 -20.47 0.36 2.49
CA LYS A 78 -21.50 0.83 1.56
C LYS A 78 -22.79 1.23 2.28
N GLU A 79 -23.28 0.41 3.23
CA GLU A 79 -24.50 0.68 4.00
C GLU A 79 -24.38 1.95 4.86
N LYS A 80 -23.20 2.22 5.41
CA LYS A 80 -22.93 3.38 6.26
C LYS A 80 -22.36 4.59 5.51
N ASN A 81 -22.24 4.54 4.18
CA ASN A 81 -21.60 5.57 3.35
C ASN A 81 -20.17 5.91 3.80
N ILE A 82 -19.43 4.91 4.27
CA ILE A 82 -17.98 5.01 4.55
C ILE A 82 -17.25 4.81 3.24
N ASN A 83 -16.42 5.77 2.83
CA ASN A 83 -15.56 5.68 1.67
C ASN A 83 -14.11 5.43 2.09
N PRO A 84 -13.61 4.17 2.06
CA PRO A 84 -12.22 3.87 2.39
C PRO A 84 -11.29 4.48 1.35
N ARG A 85 -10.25 5.18 1.82
CA ARG A 85 -9.27 5.83 0.94
C ARG A 85 -7.89 5.19 1.00
N ASP A 86 -7.77 4.03 1.62
CA ASP A 86 -6.52 3.29 1.63
C ASP A 86 -6.12 2.85 0.21
N ILE A 87 -4.82 2.62 0.01
CA ILE A 87 -4.26 2.25 -1.31
C ILE A 87 -5.05 1.13 -1.98
N ARG A 88 -5.42 0.07 -1.23
CA ARG A 88 -6.11 -1.09 -1.79
C ARG A 88 -7.54 -0.78 -2.25
N ALA A 89 -8.23 0.13 -1.56
CA ALA A 89 -9.59 0.53 -1.94
C ALA A 89 -9.60 1.29 -3.28
N ARG A 90 -8.53 2.05 -3.55
CA ARG A 90 -8.41 2.91 -4.72
C ARG A 90 -7.60 2.32 -5.88
N GLU A 91 -6.87 1.20 -5.70
CA GLU A 91 -5.99 0.66 -6.75
C GLU A 91 -6.74 0.32 -8.06
N ALA A 92 -6.20 0.73 -9.19
CA ALA A 92 -6.83 0.63 -10.52
C ALA A 92 -7.20 -0.81 -10.90
N GLY A 93 -6.42 -1.81 -10.48
CA GLY A 93 -6.68 -3.22 -10.78
C GLY A 93 -7.97 -3.79 -10.18
N MET A 94 -8.58 -3.12 -9.19
CA MET A 94 -9.85 -3.49 -8.56
C MET A 94 -11.05 -2.78 -9.20
N ASN A 95 -10.81 -1.73 -9.97
CA ASN A 95 -11.82 -0.89 -10.61
C ASN A 95 -11.74 -1.10 -12.12
N ASN A 96 -12.62 -1.93 -12.69
CA ASN A 96 -12.67 -2.29 -14.13
C ASN A 96 -13.01 -1.11 -15.07
N LYS A 97 -12.34 0.04 -14.93
CA LYS A 97 -12.57 1.18 -15.81
C LYS A 97 -11.51 1.26 -16.91
N ASP A 98 -11.94 1.14 -18.14
CA ASP A 98 -11.07 0.98 -19.31
C ASP A 98 -10.34 2.27 -19.75
N ILE A 99 -10.70 3.46 -19.26
CA ILE A 99 -10.13 4.71 -19.75
C ILE A 99 -9.97 5.72 -18.58
N LEU A 100 -8.75 5.90 -18.14
CA LEU A 100 -8.37 6.97 -17.22
C LEU A 100 -7.97 8.20 -18.07
N LYS A 101 -8.71 9.31 -17.97
CA LYS A 101 -8.54 10.48 -18.81
C LYS A 101 -7.67 11.56 -18.17
N ASN A 102 -7.81 11.79 -16.88
CA ASN A 102 -7.18 12.89 -16.16
C ASN A 102 -6.25 12.37 -15.06
N ILE A 103 -5.01 12.01 -15.44
CA ILE A 103 -4.03 11.51 -14.49
C ILE A 103 -3.25 12.69 -13.90
N ASN A 104 -3.46 12.95 -12.61
CA ASN A 104 -2.78 13.96 -11.83
C ASN A 104 -1.72 13.33 -10.92
N ILE A 105 -0.68 14.11 -10.60
CA ILE A 105 0.32 13.75 -9.60
C ILE A 105 0.05 14.56 -8.33
N LYS A 106 -0.27 13.85 -7.25
CA LYS A 106 -0.51 14.41 -5.92
C LYS A 106 0.61 13.99 -4.97
N ILE A 107 0.94 14.84 -4.02
CA ILE A 107 2.00 14.61 -3.03
C ILE A 107 1.40 14.77 -1.66
N ILE A 108 1.58 13.75 -0.81
CA ILE A 108 1.21 13.79 0.60
C ILE A 108 2.50 13.67 1.42
N GLU A 109 2.86 14.73 2.13
CA GLU A 109 4.00 14.75 3.07
C GLU A 109 3.52 14.34 4.47
N TYR A 110 4.24 13.42 5.12
CA TYR A 110 3.93 13.01 6.49
C TYR A 110 5.20 12.57 7.24
N GLU A 111 5.12 12.52 8.55
CA GLU A 111 6.21 12.03 9.39
C GLU A 111 6.03 10.56 9.74
N ALA A 112 7.13 9.80 9.66
CA ALA A 112 7.18 8.40 10.06
C ALA A 112 8.58 8.04 10.60
N SER A 113 8.63 7.37 11.75
CA SER A 113 9.88 6.90 12.39
C SER A 113 10.95 8.00 12.42
N HIS A 114 10.60 9.16 12.93
CA HIS A 114 11.45 10.37 13.04
C HIS A 114 12.04 10.89 11.71
N GLY A 115 11.53 10.46 10.57
CA GLY A 115 11.91 10.95 9.24
C GLY A 115 10.68 11.47 8.49
N LYS A 116 10.93 12.10 7.34
CA LYS A 116 9.86 12.58 6.45
C LYS A 116 9.63 11.61 5.33
N GLU A 117 8.37 11.36 5.03
CA GLU A 117 7.93 10.57 3.88
C GLU A 117 7.07 11.41 2.95
N PHE A 118 7.23 11.16 1.65
CA PHE A 118 6.42 11.73 0.60
C PHE A 118 5.77 10.56 -0.14
N PHE A 119 4.45 10.50 -0.05
CA PHE A 119 3.64 9.61 -0.87
C PHE A 119 3.27 10.37 -2.13
N ILE A 120 3.93 10.02 -3.22
CA ILE A 120 3.74 10.63 -4.54
C ILE A 120 2.84 9.69 -5.31
N GLU A 121 1.61 10.09 -5.55
CA GLU A 121 0.62 9.26 -6.22
C GLU A 121 0.21 9.81 -7.57
N ALA A 122 0.01 8.92 -8.52
CA ALA A 122 -0.65 9.18 -9.78
C ALA A 122 -2.08 8.69 -9.64
N GLU A 123 -3.05 9.59 -9.69
CA GLU A 123 -4.46 9.28 -9.50
C GLU A 123 -5.33 9.91 -10.59
N ASP A 124 -6.47 9.28 -10.84
CA ASP A 124 -7.61 9.91 -11.48
C ASP A 124 -8.51 10.43 -10.36
N GLU A 125 -8.51 11.75 -10.15
CA GLU A 125 -9.20 12.39 -9.04
C GLU A 125 -10.72 12.30 -9.18
N GLU A 126 -11.26 12.40 -10.42
CA GLU A 126 -12.70 12.34 -10.69
C GLU A 126 -13.28 10.95 -10.33
N GLU A 127 -12.50 9.90 -10.60
CA GLU A 127 -12.92 8.53 -10.38
C GLU A 127 -12.42 7.95 -9.04
N ASP A 128 -11.61 8.71 -8.27
CA ASP A 128 -10.92 8.29 -7.04
C ASP A 128 -10.11 6.99 -7.22
N ILE A 129 -9.37 6.90 -8.34
CA ILE A 129 -8.60 5.71 -8.71
C ILE A 129 -7.11 5.98 -8.60
N LEU A 130 -6.41 5.17 -7.80
CA LEU A 130 -4.96 5.17 -7.69
C LEU A 130 -4.33 4.33 -8.80
N ILE A 131 -3.58 4.98 -9.70
CA ILE A 131 -2.91 4.36 -10.84
C ILE A 131 -1.53 3.85 -10.47
N GLY A 132 -0.84 4.57 -9.59
CA GLY A 132 0.47 4.18 -9.11
C GLY A 132 0.99 5.14 -8.07
N TYR A 133 2.06 4.76 -7.38
CA TYR A 133 2.68 5.61 -6.39
C TYR A 133 4.17 5.35 -6.25
N CYS A 134 4.87 6.35 -5.75
CA CYS A 134 6.25 6.29 -5.30
C CYS A 134 6.31 6.72 -3.83
N ARG A 135 7.05 5.97 -3.02
CA ARG A 135 7.28 6.31 -1.61
C ARG A 135 8.71 6.78 -1.42
N LEU A 136 8.87 8.09 -1.29
CA LEU A 136 10.14 8.76 -1.06
C LEU A 136 10.31 9.04 0.44
N ARG A 137 11.50 8.76 0.99
CA ARG A 137 11.81 8.98 2.41
C ARG A 137 13.09 9.78 2.60
N PHE A 138 13.06 10.75 3.48
CA PHE A 138 14.23 11.36 4.08
C PHE A 138 14.45 10.72 5.45
N SER A 139 15.46 9.85 5.52
CA SER A 139 15.73 9.08 6.73
C SER A 139 16.34 9.96 7.82
N SER A 140 15.93 9.74 9.07
CA SER A 140 16.54 10.37 10.24
C SER A 140 17.87 9.74 10.64
N GLN A 141 18.16 8.54 10.14
CA GLN A 141 19.36 7.77 10.47
C GLN A 141 20.01 7.19 9.22
N SER A 142 21.35 7.14 9.24
CA SER A 142 22.19 6.55 8.18
C SER A 142 22.67 5.18 8.64
N LEU A 143 21.80 4.15 8.53
CA LEU A 143 22.09 2.79 8.97
C LEU A 143 22.91 1.96 7.96
N ARG A 144 23.12 2.50 6.76
CA ARG A 144 23.89 1.91 5.67
C ARG A 144 24.79 2.96 5.03
N LYS A 145 25.99 2.58 4.61
CA LYS A 145 26.95 3.50 3.98
C LYS A 145 26.42 4.14 2.69
N GLU A 146 25.52 3.47 1.99
CA GLU A 146 24.91 3.96 0.76
C GLU A 146 23.83 5.03 1.04
N ILE A 147 23.25 5.03 2.26
CA ILE A 147 22.17 5.93 2.69
C ILE A 147 22.77 6.94 3.66
N THR A 148 23.13 8.09 3.14
CA THR A 148 23.75 9.18 3.91
C THR A 148 22.69 10.20 4.35
N LYS A 149 23.09 11.16 5.19
CA LYS A 149 22.22 12.29 5.60
C LYS A 149 21.77 13.15 4.41
N ASP A 150 22.54 13.17 3.32
CA ASP A 150 22.29 13.97 2.12
C ASP A 150 21.57 13.15 1.02
N SER A 151 21.19 11.92 1.33
CA SER A 151 20.44 11.08 0.42
C SER A 151 18.96 10.99 0.77
N ALA A 152 18.17 10.68 -0.25
CA ALA A 152 16.77 10.27 -0.14
C ALA A 152 16.62 8.82 -0.56
N LEU A 153 15.62 8.12 -0.02
CA LEU A 153 15.39 6.70 -0.25
C LEU A 153 14.05 6.48 -0.94
N ILE A 154 14.06 5.89 -2.12
CA ILE A 154 12.85 5.32 -2.74
C ILE A 154 12.64 3.93 -2.15
N ARG A 155 11.56 3.80 -1.37
CA ARG A 155 11.20 2.56 -0.68
C ARG A 155 10.30 1.68 -1.52
N GLU A 156 9.41 2.31 -2.28
CA GLU A 156 8.44 1.62 -3.12
C GLU A 156 8.18 2.45 -4.38
N LEU A 157 8.02 1.76 -5.49
CA LEU A 157 7.49 2.28 -6.74
C LEU A 157 6.54 1.23 -7.30
N HIS A 158 5.26 1.56 -7.37
CA HIS A 158 4.22 0.69 -7.89
C HIS A 158 3.43 1.40 -8.97
N VAL A 159 3.16 0.71 -10.08
CA VAL A 159 2.19 1.11 -11.08
C VAL A 159 1.23 -0.05 -11.26
N TYR A 160 -0.04 0.20 -11.04
CA TYR A 160 -1.10 -0.77 -11.18
C TYR A 160 -1.45 -0.93 -12.67
N SER A 161 -1.49 -2.17 -13.16
CA SER A 161 -2.05 -2.45 -14.48
C SER A 161 -3.56 -2.61 -14.35
N LEU A 162 -4.31 -1.98 -15.24
CA LEU A 162 -5.68 -2.39 -15.48
C LEU A 162 -5.66 -3.84 -15.98
N ALA A 163 -6.58 -4.66 -15.51
CA ALA A 163 -6.72 -6.02 -16.02
C ALA A 163 -7.04 -5.96 -17.52
N VAL A 164 -6.06 -6.28 -18.36
CA VAL A 164 -6.26 -6.37 -19.80
C VAL A 164 -7.05 -7.65 -20.06
N GLY A 165 -8.28 -7.53 -20.60
CA GLY A 165 -9.09 -8.68 -21.00
C GLY A 165 -8.33 -9.57 -21.98
N LEU A 166 -8.52 -10.89 -21.87
CA LEU A 166 -7.97 -11.89 -22.80
C LEU A 166 -8.23 -11.44 -24.26
N GLY A 167 -7.17 -11.18 -25.02
CA GLY A 167 -7.24 -10.79 -26.44
C GLY A 167 -6.97 -9.31 -26.76
N LYS A 168 -6.76 -8.44 -25.77
CA LYS A 168 -6.29 -7.07 -26.01
C LYS A 168 -4.76 -7.00 -25.91
N THR A 169 -4.14 -6.22 -26.82
CA THR A 169 -2.67 -6.07 -26.86
C THR A 169 -2.16 -5.21 -25.71
N SER A 170 -0.96 -5.52 -25.22
CA SER A 170 -0.28 -4.86 -24.09
C SER A 170 0.04 -3.36 -24.29
N GLU A 171 -0.18 -2.81 -25.49
CA GLU A 171 0.12 -1.41 -25.82
C GLU A 171 -0.78 -0.40 -25.09
N ASP A 172 -2.00 -0.81 -24.69
CA ASP A 172 -2.95 0.03 -23.95
C ASP A 172 -2.81 -0.05 -22.42
N SER A 173 -1.82 -0.80 -21.91
CA SER A 173 -1.65 -0.93 -20.47
C SER A 173 -1.08 0.37 -19.86
N LEU A 174 -1.58 0.78 -18.69
CA LEU A 174 -1.10 1.96 -17.94
C LEU A 174 0.41 1.90 -17.65
N GLN A 175 0.99 0.72 -17.59
CA GLN A 175 2.43 0.53 -17.41
C GLN A 175 3.24 1.13 -18.54
N HIS A 176 2.72 1.12 -19.78
CA HIS A 176 3.40 1.70 -20.95
C HIS A 176 3.21 3.22 -21.11
N ARG A 177 2.35 3.85 -20.32
CA ARG A 177 2.14 5.32 -20.36
C ARG A 177 3.21 6.13 -19.62
N GLY A 178 4.30 5.51 -19.19
CA GLY A 178 5.41 6.19 -18.54
C GLY A 178 5.11 6.70 -17.11
N ILE A 179 4.05 6.23 -16.47
CA ILE A 179 3.65 6.66 -15.10
C ILE A 179 4.77 6.46 -14.10
N GLY A 180 5.44 5.29 -14.12
CA GLY A 180 6.57 5.04 -13.21
C GLY A 180 7.71 6.04 -13.39
N LYS A 181 7.98 6.47 -14.64
CA LYS A 181 8.99 7.49 -14.94
C LYS A 181 8.56 8.85 -14.38
N LYS A 182 7.31 9.28 -14.59
CA LYS A 182 6.77 10.54 -14.04
C LYS A 182 6.82 10.60 -12.52
N LEU A 183 6.51 9.48 -11.84
CA LEU A 183 6.60 9.37 -10.39
C LEU A 183 8.05 9.52 -9.90
N MET A 184 9.02 8.92 -10.60
CA MET A 184 10.45 9.04 -10.29
C MET A 184 10.96 10.45 -10.56
N GLU A 185 10.59 11.08 -11.68
CA GLU A 185 10.93 12.47 -12.00
C GLU A 185 10.43 13.42 -10.91
N LYS A 186 9.19 13.18 -10.42
CA LYS A 186 8.63 13.99 -9.33
C LYS A 186 9.38 13.78 -8.00
N ALA A 187 9.81 12.56 -7.72
CA ALA A 187 10.66 12.29 -6.56
C ALA A 187 12.02 13.00 -6.67
N GLU A 188 12.65 13.00 -7.84
CA GLU A 188 13.91 13.71 -8.12
C GLU A 188 13.75 15.23 -7.93
N GLU A 189 12.65 15.83 -8.39
CA GLU A 189 12.33 17.25 -8.14
C GLU A 189 12.24 17.56 -6.65
N ILE A 190 11.53 16.75 -5.87
CA ILE A 190 11.40 16.96 -4.41
C ILE A 190 12.77 16.88 -3.75
N VAL A 191 13.60 15.91 -4.11
CA VAL A 191 14.94 15.72 -3.55
C VAL A 191 15.80 16.95 -3.81
N LYS A 192 15.81 17.45 -5.05
CA LYS A 192 16.53 18.66 -5.45
C LYS A 192 16.02 19.89 -4.70
N GLN A 193 14.71 20.10 -4.64
CA GLN A 193 14.09 21.25 -3.95
C GLN A 193 14.39 21.26 -2.45
N LYS A 194 14.53 20.10 -1.82
CA LYS A 194 14.83 19.93 -0.39
C LYS A 194 16.35 19.88 -0.11
N GLY A 195 17.20 20.17 -1.11
CA GLY A 195 18.65 20.28 -0.95
C GLY A 195 19.37 18.95 -0.70
N LYS A 196 18.77 17.82 -1.11
CA LYS A 196 19.44 16.54 -1.12
C LYS A 196 20.11 16.32 -2.47
N ASN A 197 21.20 15.56 -2.50
CA ASN A 197 22.03 15.40 -3.70
C ASN A 197 22.07 13.97 -4.26
N LYS A 198 21.45 13.00 -3.58
CA LYS A 198 21.47 11.60 -3.97
C LYS A 198 20.12 10.93 -3.73
N ILE A 199 19.71 10.08 -4.67
CA ILE A 199 18.59 9.16 -4.47
C ILE A 199 19.11 7.73 -4.45
N VAL A 200 18.68 6.97 -3.45
CA VAL A 200 18.93 5.54 -3.28
C VAL A 200 17.61 4.79 -3.47
N VAL A 201 17.62 3.71 -4.23
CA VAL A 201 16.42 2.92 -4.51
C VAL A 201 16.58 1.50 -3.97
N ILE A 202 15.60 1.02 -3.21
CA ILE A 202 15.48 -0.38 -2.84
C ILE A 202 14.92 -1.14 -4.05
N ALA A 203 15.81 -1.61 -4.92
CA ALA A 203 15.42 -2.28 -6.16
C ALA A 203 15.59 -3.80 -6.05
N GLY A 204 14.51 -4.55 -6.27
CA GLY A 204 14.60 -5.98 -6.53
C GLY A 204 15.46 -6.27 -7.77
N ILE A 205 16.08 -7.45 -7.83
CA ILE A 205 17.00 -7.82 -8.92
C ILE A 205 16.37 -7.62 -10.30
N GLY A 206 15.12 -8.04 -10.49
CA GLY A 206 14.40 -7.91 -11.76
C GLY A 206 14.06 -6.47 -12.16
N ALA A 207 14.05 -5.52 -11.21
CA ALA A 207 13.73 -4.12 -11.49
C ALA A 207 14.99 -3.27 -11.80
N ARG A 208 16.19 -3.79 -11.63
CA ARG A 208 17.44 -3.01 -11.76
C ARG A 208 17.63 -2.42 -13.15
N GLU A 209 17.29 -3.19 -14.19
CA GLU A 209 17.41 -2.72 -15.58
C GLU A 209 16.45 -1.55 -15.89
N TYR A 210 15.28 -1.53 -15.25
CA TYR A 210 14.38 -0.40 -15.33
C TYR A 210 15.03 0.87 -14.74
N PHE A 211 15.62 0.78 -13.55
CA PHE A 211 16.28 1.93 -12.92
C PHE A 211 17.54 2.37 -13.67
N LYS A 212 18.30 1.45 -14.29
CA LYS A 212 19.42 1.82 -15.18
C LYS A 212 18.96 2.70 -16.35
N LYS A 213 17.81 2.39 -16.98
CA LYS A 213 17.23 3.21 -18.04
C LYS A 213 16.87 4.62 -17.58
N LEU A 214 16.64 4.82 -16.28
CA LEU A 214 16.39 6.12 -15.65
C LEU A 214 17.68 6.83 -15.17
N GLY A 215 18.86 6.26 -15.47
CA GLY A 215 20.16 6.83 -15.10
C GLY A 215 20.63 6.50 -13.69
N TYR A 216 20.08 5.44 -13.08
CA TYR A 216 20.55 4.93 -11.80
C TYR A 216 21.62 3.86 -12.00
N GLU A 217 22.64 3.88 -11.17
CA GLU A 217 23.74 2.92 -11.16
C GLU A 217 23.69 2.02 -9.92
N ARG A 218 24.40 0.91 -9.97
CA ARG A 218 24.50 0.00 -8.82
C ARG A 218 25.36 0.61 -7.71
N ASP A 219 24.83 0.62 -6.48
CA ASP A 219 25.47 1.13 -5.28
C ASP A 219 25.30 0.11 -4.13
N GLY A 220 26.24 -0.81 -4.00
CA GLY A 220 26.11 -1.95 -3.11
C GLY A 220 24.90 -2.82 -3.44
N PRO A 221 23.98 -3.05 -2.48
CA PRO A 221 22.74 -3.78 -2.72
C PRO A 221 21.65 -2.93 -3.40
N TYR A 222 21.83 -1.61 -3.49
CA TYR A 222 20.87 -0.64 -4.00
C TYR A 222 21.15 -0.22 -5.44
N MET A 223 20.25 0.62 -5.97
CA MET A 223 20.51 1.48 -7.13
C MET A 223 20.55 2.91 -6.65
N SER A 224 21.43 3.77 -7.19
CA SER A 224 21.49 5.18 -6.80
C SER A 224 21.76 6.10 -7.98
N LYS A 225 21.40 7.38 -7.81
CA LYS A 225 21.62 8.45 -8.78
C LYS A 225 21.99 9.74 -8.03
N GLN A 226 22.99 10.45 -8.50
CA GLN A 226 23.27 11.83 -8.06
C GLN A 226 22.24 12.77 -8.70
N ILE A 227 21.78 13.77 -7.96
CA ILE A 227 20.71 14.71 -8.36
C ILE A 227 21.29 16.11 -8.56
#